data_af1aa74c9a2fda8e645e99701f97bac7
#
_entry.id   af1aa74c9a2fda8e645e99701f97bac7
#
_cell.length_a   1.000
_cell.length_b   1.000
_cell.length_c   1.000
_cell.angle_alpha   90.00
_cell.angle_beta   90.00
_cell.angle_gamma   90.00
#
_symmetry.space_group_name_H-M   'P 1'
#
loop_
_entity.id
_entity.type
_entity.pdbx_description
1 polymer ?
#
loop_
_entity_poly.entity_id
_entity_poly.type
_entity_poly.pdbx_seq_one_letter_code
_entity_poly.pdbx_strand_id
1 'polypeptide(L)'
;MSKRKIILDCDPGHDDAVAILLALASPQEIDLLGITCVAGNVPLELTRNNALKVCELAGHTDVAVYSGCARPMVRVLNTAENVHGQSGLDLPGGGVLPEPSMTLRSQHAVDYIIETLTA
;
A
#
# COMPACT_ATOMS: atom_id res chain seq x y z
N MET A 1 16.22 11.19 -19.12
CA MET A 1 15.17 11.90 -18.36
C MET A 1 15.27 11.59 -16.88
N SER A 2 15.09 12.60 -16.07
CA SER A 2 15.04 12.38 -14.62
C SER A 2 13.78 11.64 -14.23
N LYS A 3 13.89 10.76 -13.24
CA LYS A 3 12.75 10.03 -12.71
C LYS A 3 11.81 10.97 -11.94
N ARG A 4 10.54 10.67 -11.97
CA ARG A 4 9.55 11.35 -11.16
C ARG A 4 9.50 10.73 -9.78
N LYS A 5 9.76 11.54 -8.76
CA LYS A 5 9.65 11.08 -7.36
C LYS A 5 8.19 11.06 -6.95
N ILE A 6 7.72 9.94 -6.42
CA ILE A 6 6.34 9.81 -5.97
C ILE A 6 6.25 9.11 -4.61
N ILE A 7 5.22 9.46 -3.87
CA ILE A 7 4.71 8.67 -2.75
C ILE A 7 3.38 8.10 -3.22
N LEU A 8 3.17 6.81 -3.03
CA LEU A 8 1.94 6.16 -3.40
C LEU A 8 1.10 5.97 -2.13
N ASP A 9 0.04 6.78 -1.99
CA ASP A 9 -0.87 6.72 -0.85
C ASP A 9 -2.10 5.93 -1.25
N CYS A 10 -2.39 4.84 -0.55
CA CYS A 10 -3.38 3.88 -1.03
C CYS A 10 -4.01 3.05 0.10
N ASP A 11 -5.08 2.35 -0.24
CA ASP A 11 -5.76 1.38 0.62
C ASP A 11 -5.84 0.02 -0.10
N PRO A 12 -4.71 -0.71 -0.27
CA PRO A 12 -4.62 -1.79 -1.23
C PRO A 12 -5.74 -2.81 -1.20
N GLY A 13 -6.56 -2.73 -2.23
CA GLY A 13 -7.39 -3.76 -2.80
C GLY A 13 -6.77 -4.15 -4.14
N HIS A 14 -7.56 -4.75 -5.04
CA HIS A 14 -7.02 -5.26 -6.30
C HIS A 14 -6.48 -4.15 -7.23
N ASP A 15 -7.16 -3.02 -7.30
CA ASP A 15 -6.75 -1.89 -8.15
C ASP A 15 -5.44 -1.26 -7.66
N ASP A 16 -5.29 -1.05 -6.37
CA ASP A 16 -4.07 -0.50 -5.81
C ASP A 16 -2.90 -1.48 -5.90
N ALA A 17 -3.18 -2.79 -5.84
CA ALA A 17 -2.16 -3.80 -6.09
C ALA A 17 -1.57 -3.64 -7.50
N VAL A 18 -2.41 -3.41 -8.50
CA VAL A 18 -1.96 -3.15 -9.86
C VAL A 18 -1.16 -1.85 -9.94
N ALA A 19 -1.60 -0.80 -9.25
CA ALA A 19 -0.88 0.48 -9.23
C ALA A 19 0.52 0.32 -8.63
N ILE A 20 0.64 -0.43 -7.52
CA ILE A 20 1.94 -0.73 -6.90
C ILE A 20 2.84 -1.48 -7.87
N LEU A 21 2.31 -2.52 -8.51
CA LEU A 21 3.08 -3.32 -9.46
C LEU A 21 3.55 -2.48 -10.65
N LEU A 22 2.70 -1.58 -11.15
CA LEU A 22 3.05 -0.67 -12.23
C LEU A 22 4.19 0.26 -11.84
N ALA A 23 4.11 0.85 -10.65
CA ALA A 23 5.17 1.73 -10.15
C ALA A 23 6.50 0.98 -10.02
N LEU A 24 6.46 -0.22 -9.46
CA LEU A 24 7.66 -1.05 -9.29
C LEU A 24 8.24 -1.55 -10.61
N ALA A 25 7.39 -1.72 -11.62
CA ALA A 25 7.83 -2.15 -12.95
C ALA A 25 8.35 -1.00 -13.83
N SER A 26 8.33 0.23 -13.32
CA SER A 26 8.70 1.42 -14.09
C SER A 26 9.88 2.18 -13.45
N PRO A 27 11.01 1.51 -13.11
CA PRO A 27 12.09 2.15 -12.36
C PRO A 27 12.85 3.21 -13.16
N GLN A 28 12.68 3.23 -14.48
CA GLN A 28 13.33 4.24 -15.33
C GLN A 28 12.58 5.56 -15.34
N GLU A 29 11.30 5.55 -15.01
CA GLU A 29 10.43 6.72 -15.03
C GLU A 29 10.02 7.18 -13.64
N ILE A 30 9.92 6.25 -12.70
CA ILE A 30 9.38 6.48 -11.36
C ILE A 30 10.44 6.13 -10.31
N ASP A 31 10.66 7.08 -9.40
CA ASP A 31 11.40 6.87 -8.17
C ASP A 31 10.37 6.79 -7.05
N LEU A 32 9.99 5.57 -6.66
CA LEU A 32 9.00 5.34 -5.61
C LEU A 32 9.67 5.53 -4.25
N LEU A 33 9.40 6.67 -3.61
CA LEU A 33 10.01 7.03 -2.32
C LEU A 33 9.45 6.17 -1.19
N GLY A 34 8.16 5.86 -1.25
CA GLY A 34 7.51 5.03 -0.26
C GLY A 34 6.04 4.81 -0.58
N ILE A 35 5.44 3.86 0.13
CA ILE A 35 4.01 3.56 0.06
C ILE A 35 3.42 3.89 1.43
N THR A 36 2.35 4.66 1.44
CA THR A 36 1.61 4.99 2.66
C THR A 36 0.23 4.38 2.59
N CYS A 37 -0.22 3.76 3.68
CA CYS A 37 -1.47 3.01 3.68
C CYS A 37 -2.47 3.61 4.65
N VAL A 38 -3.73 3.61 4.23
CA VAL A 38 -4.87 4.01 5.04
C VAL A 38 -5.93 2.91 5.02
N ALA A 39 -6.86 2.96 5.95
CA ALA A 39 -8.04 2.12 5.89
C ALA A 39 -8.95 2.58 4.75
N GLY A 40 -9.67 1.67 4.15
CA GLY A 40 -10.59 1.99 3.07
C GLY A 40 -11.31 0.74 2.59
N ASN A 41 -10.77 0.06 1.59
CA ASN A 41 -11.35 -1.17 1.06
C ASN A 41 -11.55 -2.23 2.14
N VAL A 42 -10.60 -2.31 3.06
CA VAL A 42 -10.64 -3.15 4.26
C VAL A 42 -9.97 -2.35 5.39
N PRO A 43 -10.05 -2.83 6.65
CA PRO A 43 -9.36 -2.16 7.75
C PRO A 43 -7.86 -2.00 7.52
N LEU A 44 -7.28 -0.99 8.17
CA LEU A 44 -5.86 -0.63 8.02
C LEU A 44 -4.90 -1.81 8.19
N GLU A 45 -5.16 -2.69 9.15
CA GLU A 45 -4.31 -3.86 9.38
C GLU A 45 -4.17 -4.72 8.12
N LEU A 46 -5.22 -4.80 7.34
CA LEU A 46 -5.22 -5.57 6.09
C LEU A 46 -4.66 -4.78 4.93
N THR A 47 -4.99 -3.48 4.80
CA THR A 47 -4.49 -2.68 3.67
C THR A 47 -2.96 -2.58 3.71
N ARG A 48 -2.39 -2.27 4.88
CA ARG A 48 -0.93 -2.17 5.03
C ARG A 48 -0.25 -3.52 4.80
N ASN A 49 -0.86 -4.59 5.26
CA ASN A 49 -0.34 -5.94 5.05
C ASN A 49 -0.40 -6.31 3.57
N ASN A 50 -1.46 -5.91 2.87
CA ASN A 50 -1.59 -6.12 1.44
C ASN A 50 -0.50 -5.40 0.64
N ALA A 51 -0.15 -4.19 1.04
CA ALA A 51 0.96 -3.46 0.40
C ALA A 51 2.27 -4.25 0.52
N LEU A 52 2.56 -4.78 1.70
CA LEU A 52 3.75 -5.61 1.90
C LEU A 52 3.71 -6.88 1.05
N LYS A 53 2.55 -7.54 0.99
CA LYS A 53 2.36 -8.75 0.18
C LYS A 53 2.67 -8.49 -1.30
N VAL A 54 2.17 -7.39 -1.83
CA VAL A 54 2.36 -7.05 -3.25
C VAL A 54 3.82 -6.72 -3.55
N CYS A 55 4.47 -5.93 -2.69
CA CYS A 55 5.89 -5.61 -2.86
C CYS A 55 6.76 -6.87 -2.82
N GLU A 56 6.48 -7.75 -1.88
CA GLU A 56 7.24 -9.00 -1.74
C GLU A 56 6.99 -9.94 -2.92
N LEU A 57 5.74 -10.03 -3.39
CA LEU A 57 5.38 -10.80 -4.58
C LEU A 57 6.16 -10.32 -5.80
N ALA A 58 6.35 -9.00 -5.92
CA ALA A 58 7.10 -8.39 -7.02
C ALA A 58 8.62 -8.52 -6.86
N GLY A 59 9.10 -9.07 -5.75
CA GLY A 59 10.53 -9.19 -5.48
C GLY A 59 11.20 -7.90 -5.02
N HIS A 60 10.42 -6.90 -4.63
CA HIS A 60 10.91 -5.59 -4.17
C HIS A 60 10.82 -5.49 -2.65
N THR A 61 11.73 -6.17 -1.95
CA THR A 61 11.71 -6.24 -0.48
C THR A 61 12.32 -5.01 0.20
N ASP A 62 12.88 -4.09 -0.56
CA ASP A 62 13.50 -2.85 -0.08
C ASP A 62 12.54 -1.65 -0.06
N VAL A 63 11.32 -1.81 -0.54
CA VAL A 63 10.32 -0.74 -0.58
C VAL A 63 9.89 -0.36 0.84
N ALA A 64 9.89 0.93 1.13
CA ALA A 64 9.45 1.45 2.43
C ALA A 64 7.92 1.58 2.45
N VAL A 65 7.28 0.89 3.40
CA VAL A 65 5.82 0.91 3.57
C VAL A 65 5.48 1.44 4.96
N TYR A 66 4.58 2.41 5.01
CA TYR A 66 4.21 3.14 6.22
C TYR A 66 2.72 2.97 6.52
N SER A 67 2.39 2.77 7.77
CA SER A 67 1.01 2.66 8.25
C SER A 67 0.47 4.03 8.64
N GLY A 68 -0.69 4.38 8.11
CA GLY A 68 -1.34 5.67 8.34
C GLY A 68 -2.56 5.57 9.25
N CYS A 69 -3.66 6.22 8.83
CA CYS A 69 -4.86 6.36 9.67
C CYS A 69 -5.81 5.20 9.49
N ALA A 70 -6.45 4.80 10.59
CA ALA A 70 -7.35 3.65 10.63
C ALA A 70 -8.81 4.02 10.31
N ARG A 71 -9.11 5.32 10.14
CA ARG A 71 -10.46 5.79 9.84
C ARG A 71 -10.43 7.15 9.15
N PRO A 72 -11.52 7.53 8.46
CA PRO A 72 -11.66 8.88 7.92
C PRO A 72 -11.69 9.93 9.03
N MET A 73 -11.36 11.16 8.70
CA MET A 73 -11.35 12.27 9.67
C MET A 73 -12.75 12.61 10.17
N VAL A 74 -13.76 12.52 9.32
CA VAL A 74 -15.12 13.01 9.62
C VAL A 74 -16.16 11.89 9.55
N ARG A 75 -16.06 11.02 8.56
CA ARG A 75 -17.06 9.98 8.33
C ARG A 75 -16.71 8.67 9.02
N VAL A 76 -17.71 7.80 9.17
CA VAL A 76 -17.49 6.42 9.60
C VAL A 76 -16.82 5.65 8.46
N LEU A 77 -15.90 4.75 8.79
CA LEU A 77 -15.25 3.91 7.81
C LEU A 77 -16.26 2.93 7.18
N ASN A 78 -16.35 2.96 5.85
CA ASN A 78 -17.10 1.98 5.08
C ASN A 78 -16.13 1.15 4.27
N THR A 79 -16.11 -0.15 4.50
CA THR A 79 -15.21 -1.06 3.81
C THR A 79 -15.89 -1.72 2.60
N ALA A 80 -15.10 -2.37 1.76
CA ALA A 80 -15.56 -2.92 0.47
C ALA A 80 -15.20 -4.40 0.32
N GLU A 81 -15.40 -5.19 1.36
CA GLU A 81 -15.15 -6.64 1.31
C GLU A 81 -16.00 -7.33 0.24
N ASN A 82 -17.16 -6.77 -0.08
CA ASN A 82 -18.01 -7.27 -1.16
C ASN A 82 -17.37 -7.16 -2.55
N VAL A 83 -16.37 -6.27 -2.71
CA VAL A 83 -15.63 -6.08 -3.97
C VAL A 83 -14.27 -6.77 -3.93
N HIS A 84 -13.53 -6.57 -2.83
CA HIS A 84 -12.14 -7.00 -2.71
C HIS A 84 -11.94 -8.26 -1.87
N GLY A 85 -13.00 -8.80 -1.27
CA GLY A 85 -12.95 -9.95 -0.38
C GLY A 85 -12.55 -9.58 1.03
N GLN A 86 -12.53 -10.57 1.93
CA GLN A 86 -12.27 -10.35 3.35
C GLN A 86 -10.85 -9.85 3.62
N SER A 87 -9.87 -10.29 2.83
CA SER A 87 -8.48 -9.84 2.95
C SER A 87 -8.23 -8.52 2.22
N GLY A 88 -9.11 -8.14 1.31
CA GLY A 88 -8.91 -7.03 0.39
C GLY A 88 -8.17 -7.43 -0.89
N LEU A 89 -7.55 -8.59 -0.92
CA LEU A 89 -6.81 -9.13 -2.08
C LEU A 89 -7.13 -10.60 -2.30
N ASP A 90 -8.39 -10.97 -2.13
CA ASP A 90 -8.79 -12.36 -2.37
C ASP A 90 -8.57 -12.73 -3.82
N LEU A 91 -7.93 -13.88 -4.04
CA LEU A 91 -7.63 -14.37 -5.37
C LEU A 91 -8.83 -15.15 -5.93
N PRO A 92 -8.94 -15.25 -7.28
CA PRO A 92 -9.94 -16.11 -7.89
C PRO A 92 -9.82 -17.55 -7.36
N GLY A 93 -10.95 -18.17 -7.03
CA GLY A 93 -10.95 -19.53 -6.48
C GLY A 93 -10.69 -19.61 -4.98
N GLY A 94 -10.63 -18.48 -4.27
CA GLY A 94 -10.51 -18.43 -2.82
C GLY A 94 -9.10 -18.50 -2.27
N GLY A 95 -8.09 -18.38 -3.13
CA GLY A 95 -6.69 -18.31 -2.68
C GLY A 95 -6.34 -16.96 -2.07
N VAL A 96 -5.28 -16.94 -1.26
CA VAL A 96 -4.71 -15.70 -0.68
C VAL A 96 -3.22 -15.66 -0.95
N LEU A 97 -2.67 -14.44 -0.98
CA LEU A 97 -1.22 -14.27 -1.11
C LEU A 97 -0.53 -14.69 0.20
N PRO A 98 0.71 -15.20 0.12
CA PRO A 98 1.47 -15.56 1.33
C PRO A 98 1.63 -14.38 2.27
N GLU A 99 1.70 -14.66 3.57
CA GLU A 99 2.01 -13.64 4.56
C GLU A 99 3.40 -13.06 4.30
N PRO A 100 3.56 -11.73 4.39
CA PRO A 100 4.84 -11.10 4.06
C PRO A 100 5.86 -11.31 5.18
N SER A 101 7.12 -11.45 4.78
CA SER A 101 8.25 -11.38 5.71
C SER A 101 8.77 -9.95 5.88
N MET A 102 8.43 -9.06 4.95
CA MET A 102 8.73 -7.63 5.06
C MET A 102 7.98 -7.01 6.24
N THR A 103 8.59 -5.97 6.82
CA THR A 103 7.98 -5.24 7.94
C THR A 103 7.72 -3.78 7.55
N LEU A 104 6.72 -3.19 8.21
CA LEU A 104 6.43 -1.76 8.09
C LEU A 104 7.56 -0.92 8.68
N ARG A 105 7.74 0.28 8.15
CA ARG A 105 8.58 1.28 8.79
C ARG A 105 7.89 1.74 10.08
N SER A 106 8.69 2.16 11.06
CA SER A 106 8.16 2.56 12.37
C SER A 106 7.48 3.92 12.37
N GLN A 107 7.85 4.82 11.45
CA GLN A 107 7.28 6.16 11.36
C GLN A 107 5.83 6.08 10.89
N HIS A 108 4.96 6.93 11.47
CA HIS A 108 3.59 7.07 10.99
C HIS A 108 3.58 7.67 9.58
N ALA A 109 2.67 7.20 8.71
CA ALA A 109 2.62 7.65 7.32
C ALA A 109 2.45 9.16 7.18
N VAL A 110 1.64 9.78 8.02
CA VAL A 110 1.43 11.24 7.99
C VAL A 110 2.74 11.97 8.24
N ASP A 111 3.50 11.56 9.25
CA ASP A 111 4.79 12.18 9.57
C ASP A 111 5.80 11.96 8.46
N TYR A 112 5.81 10.79 7.85
CA TYR A 112 6.65 10.49 6.70
C TYR A 112 6.34 11.41 5.52
N ILE A 113 5.07 11.60 5.20
CA ILE A 113 4.65 12.48 4.10
C ILE A 113 5.10 13.91 4.36
N ILE A 114 4.84 14.42 5.56
CA ILE A 114 5.22 15.79 5.93
C ILE A 114 6.74 15.97 5.80
N GLU A 115 7.49 15.07 6.40
CA GLU A 115 8.96 15.15 6.38
C GLU A 115 9.50 15.08 4.95
N THR A 116 8.97 14.19 4.14
CA THR A 116 9.42 14.01 2.75
C THR A 116 9.13 15.25 1.89
N LEU A 117 7.92 15.83 2.04
CA LEU A 117 7.53 16.97 1.22
C LEU A 117 8.15 18.29 1.67
N THR A 118 8.65 18.38 2.90
CA THR A 118 9.28 19.59 3.44
C THR A 118 10.80 19.53 3.43
N ALA A 119 11.36 18.43 2.99
CA ALA A 119 12.82 18.27 2.91
C ALA A 119 13.44 19.07 1.77
#